data_c6df4052f21f247d6494a08b569d6c33
#
_entry.id   c6df4052f21f247d6494a08b569d6c33
#
_cell.length_a   1.000
_cell.length_b   1.000
_cell.length_c   1.000
_cell.angle_alpha   90.00
_cell.angle_beta   90.00
_cell.angle_gamma   90.00
#
_symmetry.space_group_name_H-M   'P 1'
#
loop_
_entity.id
_entity.type
_entity.pdbx_description
1 polymer ?
#
loop_
_entity_poly.entity_id
_entity_poly.type
_entity_poly.pdbx_seq_one_letter_code
_entity_poly.pdbx_strand_id
1 'polypeptide(L)'
;MKRKIWFAASVAILAAAVTIPLTAWASSIDTKLQIGFSLHFTGPDSTAGTFVASGAVRDSGTSVVTHIALSPQGNQDDARLAGTQEFIGAKGSITTTFSGFAGPLNDPHQTGKGTFEIVGGTGEYAGIKGHGTFVIVVDASTNQLIGTEDGQAN
;
A
#
# COMPACT_ATOMS: atom_id res chain seq x y z
N MET A 1 62.52 64.64 28.39
CA MET A 1 61.17 64.06 28.41
C MET A 1 61.01 63.06 27.27
N LYS A 2 61.00 61.76 27.56
CA LYS A 2 60.85 60.68 26.52
C LYS A 2 59.43 60.18 26.56
N ARG A 3 58.66 60.47 25.52
CA ARG A 3 57.29 59.91 25.35
C ARG A 3 57.40 58.49 24.80
N LYS A 4 56.92 57.50 25.58
CA LYS A 4 56.72 56.13 25.13
C LYS A 4 55.43 56.02 24.37
N ILE A 5 55.49 55.65 23.08
CA ILE A 5 54.30 55.35 22.24
C ILE A 5 54.06 53.88 22.39
N TRP A 6 52.86 53.54 22.88
CA TRP A 6 52.35 52.15 22.92
C TRP A 6 51.59 51.89 21.66
N PHE A 7 52.07 50.94 20.88
CA PHE A 7 51.25 50.36 19.76
C PHE A 7 50.37 49.26 20.30
N ALA A 8 49.07 49.50 20.27
CA ALA A 8 48.08 48.46 20.51
C ALA A 8 47.89 47.66 19.21
N ALA A 9 48.34 46.41 19.21
CA ALA A 9 48.10 45.49 18.13
C ALA A 9 46.70 44.91 18.29
N SER A 10 45.75 45.30 17.44
CA SER A 10 44.41 44.71 17.36
C SER A 10 44.49 43.38 16.58
N VAL A 11 44.34 42.27 17.27
CA VAL A 11 44.18 40.95 16.65
C VAL A 11 42.73 40.82 16.22
N ALA A 12 42.48 40.91 14.91
CA ALA A 12 41.17 40.60 14.33
C ALA A 12 41.07 39.07 14.21
N ILE A 13 40.24 38.47 15.04
CA ILE A 13 39.86 37.04 14.90
C ILE A 13 38.82 36.96 13.82
N LEU A 14 39.19 36.43 12.65
CA LEU A 14 38.29 36.12 11.56
C LEU A 14 37.58 34.82 11.91
N ALA A 15 36.36 34.88 12.42
CA ALA A 15 35.52 33.72 12.59
C ALA A 15 34.96 33.28 11.22
N ALA A 16 35.61 32.31 10.60
CA ALA A 16 35.07 31.64 9.43
C ALA A 16 33.87 30.79 9.86
N ALA A 17 32.67 31.28 9.58
CA ALA A 17 31.45 30.48 9.73
C ALA A 17 31.45 29.39 8.64
N VAL A 18 31.80 28.17 9.03
CA VAL A 18 31.59 26.97 8.19
C VAL A 18 30.12 26.69 8.16
N THR A 19 29.44 27.18 7.14
CA THR A 19 28.06 26.72 6.82
C THR A 19 28.15 25.32 6.21
N ILE A 20 27.93 24.30 7.03
CA ILE A 20 27.72 22.94 6.56
C ILE A 20 26.37 22.95 5.88
N PRO A 21 26.27 22.68 4.55
CA PRO A 21 24.98 22.49 3.94
C PRO A 21 24.36 21.26 4.59
N LEU A 22 23.25 21.43 5.32
CA LEU A 22 22.36 20.32 5.62
C LEU A 22 21.82 19.82 4.28
N THR A 23 22.54 18.90 3.65
CA THR A 23 21.95 18.05 2.64
C THR A 23 20.90 17.22 3.37
N ALA A 24 19.66 17.67 3.30
CA ALA A 24 18.53 16.86 3.68
C ALA A 24 18.65 15.56 2.88
N TRP A 25 18.99 14.49 3.56
CA TRP A 25 18.87 13.15 3.03
C TRP A 25 17.37 12.95 2.85
N ALA A 26 16.88 13.26 1.66
CA ALA A 26 15.54 12.87 1.26
C ALA A 26 15.58 11.33 1.28
N SER A 27 15.12 10.75 2.38
CA SER A 27 14.77 9.35 2.42
C SER A 27 13.80 9.16 1.28
N SER A 28 14.17 8.38 0.26
CA SER A 28 13.23 8.00 -0.78
C SER A 28 12.09 7.29 -0.08
N ILE A 29 10.93 7.95 0.00
CA ILE A 29 9.73 7.33 0.52
C ILE A 29 9.48 6.16 -0.40
N ASP A 30 9.53 4.95 0.14
CA ASP A 30 9.20 3.75 -0.63
C ASP A 30 7.71 3.82 -0.95
N THR A 31 7.37 4.15 -2.18
CA THR A 31 5.98 4.22 -2.66
C THR A 31 5.48 2.88 -3.14
N LYS A 32 6.36 1.88 -3.27
CA LYS A 32 5.98 0.54 -3.67
C LYS A 32 5.11 -0.10 -2.60
N LEU A 33 3.97 -0.63 -2.99
CA LEU A 33 3.04 -1.34 -2.13
C LEU A 33 2.91 -2.79 -2.60
N GLN A 34 2.97 -3.73 -1.65
CA GLN A 34 2.63 -5.12 -1.89
C GLN A 34 1.78 -5.64 -0.72
N ILE A 35 0.61 -6.20 -1.02
CA ILE A 35 -0.29 -6.82 -0.04
C ILE A 35 -0.56 -8.25 -0.48
N GLY A 36 -0.17 -9.22 0.34
CA GLY A 36 -0.55 -10.63 0.19
C GLY A 36 -1.72 -10.94 1.13
N PHE A 37 -2.71 -11.71 0.67
CA PHE A 37 -3.85 -12.09 1.50
C PHE A 37 -4.30 -13.53 1.24
N SER A 38 -4.88 -14.12 2.29
CA SER A 38 -5.49 -15.45 2.27
C SER A 38 -6.85 -15.37 2.92
N LEU A 39 -7.89 -15.61 2.15
CA LEU A 39 -9.29 -15.46 2.52
C LEU A 39 -10.06 -16.76 2.34
N HIS A 40 -11.20 -16.85 2.97
CA HIS A 40 -12.21 -17.90 2.74
C HIS A 40 -13.58 -17.25 2.55
N PHE A 41 -14.45 -17.89 1.78
CA PHE A 41 -15.80 -17.39 1.56
C PHE A 41 -16.63 -17.54 2.84
N THR A 42 -17.25 -16.44 3.26
CA THR A 42 -18.15 -16.36 4.43
C THR A 42 -19.62 -16.27 4.01
N GLY A 43 -19.85 -16.03 2.72
CA GLY A 43 -21.14 -15.93 2.08
C GLY A 43 -20.98 -15.99 0.56
N PRO A 44 -22.08 -15.85 -0.19
CA PRO A 44 -22.05 -15.95 -1.64
C PRO A 44 -21.26 -14.83 -2.33
N ASP A 45 -21.12 -13.68 -1.67
CA ASP A 45 -20.50 -12.46 -2.17
C ASP A 45 -19.53 -11.82 -1.19
N SER A 46 -19.10 -12.57 -0.18
CA SER A 46 -18.24 -12.07 0.89
C SER A 46 -17.13 -13.04 1.26
N THR A 47 -15.99 -12.50 1.65
CA THR A 47 -14.82 -13.26 2.13
C THR A 47 -14.19 -12.60 3.34
N ALA A 48 -13.52 -13.38 4.17
CA ALA A 48 -12.73 -12.90 5.28
C ALA A 48 -11.46 -13.75 5.46
N GLY A 49 -10.42 -13.15 6.05
CA GLY A 49 -9.18 -13.86 6.33
C GLY A 49 -8.09 -12.93 6.83
N THR A 50 -6.87 -13.16 6.39
CA THR A 50 -5.69 -12.40 6.84
C THR A 50 -4.94 -11.77 5.70
N PHE A 51 -4.16 -10.73 6.01
CA PHE A 51 -3.24 -10.09 5.09
C PHE A 51 -1.89 -9.77 5.72
N VAL A 52 -0.90 -9.57 4.87
CA VAL A 52 0.41 -8.98 5.20
C VAL A 52 0.76 -7.97 4.11
N ALA A 53 1.08 -6.75 4.52
CA ALA A 53 1.51 -5.67 3.64
C ALA A 53 2.98 -5.30 3.85
N SER A 54 3.65 -4.90 2.77
CA SER A 54 5.04 -4.46 2.75
C SER A 54 5.25 -3.26 1.81
N GLY A 55 6.37 -2.57 1.97
CA GLY A 55 6.71 -1.37 1.21
C GLY A 55 6.19 -0.09 1.88
N ALA A 56 5.42 0.71 1.18
CA ALA A 56 4.83 1.95 1.67
C ALA A 56 3.90 1.74 2.88
N VAL A 57 3.26 0.59 2.93
CA VAL A 57 2.49 0.10 4.08
C VAL A 57 3.21 -1.11 4.66
N ARG A 58 3.41 -1.13 5.98
CA ARG A 58 3.97 -2.27 6.70
C ARG A 58 3.07 -2.62 7.86
N ASP A 59 2.18 -3.57 7.64
CA ASP A 59 1.16 -4.02 8.60
C ASP A 59 0.70 -5.44 8.29
N SER A 60 -0.05 -6.00 9.20
CA SER A 60 -0.72 -7.29 9.03
C SER A 60 -1.97 -7.34 9.89
N GLY A 61 -2.91 -8.18 9.53
CA GLY A 61 -4.16 -8.28 10.26
C GLY A 61 -5.23 -9.05 9.52
N THR A 62 -6.46 -8.59 9.64
CA THR A 62 -7.62 -9.19 8.97
C THR A 62 -7.95 -8.46 7.67
N SER A 63 -8.43 -9.23 6.70
CA SER A 63 -8.96 -8.69 5.46
C SER A 63 -10.38 -9.18 5.25
N VAL A 64 -11.25 -8.27 4.83
CA VAL A 64 -12.68 -8.53 4.60
C VAL A 64 -13.09 -7.96 3.26
N VAL A 65 -13.77 -8.77 2.45
CA VAL A 65 -14.52 -8.31 1.28
C VAL A 65 -16.00 -8.45 1.62
N THR A 66 -16.72 -7.36 1.65
CA THR A 66 -18.14 -7.32 2.04
C THR A 66 -19.08 -7.47 0.87
N HIS A 67 -18.58 -7.24 -0.34
CA HIS A 67 -19.36 -7.36 -1.56
C HIS A 67 -18.48 -7.69 -2.75
N ILE A 68 -18.79 -8.81 -3.42
CA ILE A 68 -18.17 -9.22 -4.67
C ILE A 68 -19.26 -9.26 -5.74
N ALA A 69 -19.15 -8.42 -6.75
CA ALA A 69 -20.02 -8.44 -7.91
C ALA A 69 -19.35 -9.26 -9.02
N LEU A 70 -20.02 -10.33 -9.44
CA LEU A 70 -19.65 -11.13 -10.60
C LEU A 70 -20.73 -10.95 -11.69
N SER A 71 -20.32 -10.50 -12.87
CA SER A 71 -21.20 -10.32 -14.02
C SER A 71 -20.70 -11.16 -15.18
N PRO A 72 -21.34 -12.30 -15.50
CA PRO A 72 -20.97 -13.13 -16.63
C PRO A 72 -20.93 -12.35 -17.94
N GLN A 73 -19.96 -12.64 -18.79
CA GLN A 73 -19.73 -11.96 -20.06
C GLN A 73 -20.20 -12.84 -21.23
N GLY A 74 -21.49 -12.75 -21.55
CA GLY A 74 -22.07 -13.49 -22.69
C GLY A 74 -21.97 -15.01 -22.56
N ASN A 75 -21.45 -15.69 -23.59
CA ASN A 75 -21.24 -17.15 -23.60
C ASN A 75 -19.81 -17.54 -23.13
N GLN A 76 -19.07 -16.65 -22.49
CA GLN A 76 -17.73 -16.92 -22.01
C GLN A 76 -17.77 -17.44 -20.59
N ASP A 77 -16.86 -18.35 -20.27
CA ASP A 77 -16.69 -18.89 -18.93
C ASP A 77 -16.13 -17.86 -17.93
N ASP A 78 -15.80 -16.67 -18.41
CA ASP A 78 -15.26 -15.57 -17.62
C ASP A 78 -16.35 -14.62 -17.14
N ALA A 79 -16.14 -14.01 -15.98
CA ALA A 79 -17.02 -12.97 -15.46
C ALA A 79 -16.24 -11.69 -15.17
N ARG A 80 -16.91 -10.56 -15.29
CA ARG A 80 -16.45 -9.30 -14.74
C ARG A 80 -16.50 -9.39 -13.21
N LEU A 81 -15.39 -9.02 -12.59
CA LEU A 81 -15.20 -9.00 -11.13
C LEU A 81 -15.09 -7.55 -10.66
N ALA A 82 -15.84 -7.18 -9.62
CA ALA A 82 -15.69 -5.90 -8.95
C ALA A 82 -16.07 -6.02 -7.47
N GLY A 83 -15.51 -5.16 -6.64
CA GLY A 83 -15.83 -5.17 -5.22
C GLY A 83 -15.05 -4.16 -4.41
N THR A 84 -15.23 -4.28 -3.09
CA THR A 84 -14.51 -3.46 -2.09
C THR A 84 -13.91 -4.39 -1.04
N GLN A 85 -12.64 -4.16 -0.73
CA GLN A 85 -11.89 -4.91 0.27
C GLN A 85 -11.36 -3.95 1.34
N GLU A 86 -11.42 -4.37 2.59
CA GLU A 86 -10.85 -3.66 3.71
C GLU A 86 -9.73 -4.52 4.34
N PHE A 87 -8.59 -3.91 4.57
CA PHE A 87 -7.44 -4.45 5.26
C PHE A 87 -7.34 -3.76 6.62
N ILE A 88 -7.58 -4.50 7.71
CA ILE A 88 -7.64 -3.98 9.08
C ILE A 88 -6.40 -4.47 9.82
N GLY A 89 -5.45 -3.59 10.04
CA GLY A 89 -4.18 -3.85 10.71
C GLY A 89 -4.07 -3.20 12.09
N ALA A 90 -2.90 -3.37 12.70
CA ALA A 90 -2.61 -2.80 14.01
C ALA A 90 -2.47 -1.26 13.98
N LYS A 91 -2.12 -0.68 12.84
CA LYS A 91 -1.88 0.76 12.66
C LYS A 91 -3.08 1.52 12.10
N GLY A 92 -4.08 0.80 11.61
CA GLY A 92 -5.27 1.37 10.99
C GLY A 92 -5.84 0.45 9.91
N SER A 93 -6.77 0.95 9.14
CA SER A 93 -7.33 0.21 8.00
C SER A 93 -7.05 0.90 6.68
N ILE A 94 -7.06 0.10 5.60
CA ILE A 94 -6.98 0.56 4.22
C ILE A 94 -8.18 -0.04 3.48
N THR A 95 -8.92 0.79 2.75
CA THR A 95 -10.02 0.36 1.90
C THR A 95 -9.63 0.48 0.45
N THR A 96 -9.74 -0.62 -0.30
CA THR A 96 -9.53 -0.68 -1.74
C THR A 96 -10.82 -1.00 -2.48
N THR A 97 -10.99 -0.45 -3.66
CA THR A 97 -11.93 -0.94 -4.66
C THR A 97 -11.15 -1.67 -5.74
N PHE A 98 -11.71 -2.75 -6.23
CA PHE A 98 -11.07 -3.54 -7.28
C PHE A 98 -12.03 -3.82 -8.44
N SER A 99 -11.47 -3.97 -9.63
CA SER A 99 -12.21 -4.38 -10.83
C SER A 99 -11.33 -5.16 -11.79
N GLY A 100 -11.91 -6.16 -12.45
CA GLY A 100 -11.16 -7.02 -13.35
C GLY A 100 -12.02 -8.13 -13.94
N PHE A 101 -11.40 -9.26 -14.14
CA PHE A 101 -12.04 -10.47 -14.67
C PHE A 101 -11.62 -11.68 -13.85
N ALA A 102 -12.53 -12.63 -13.70
CA ALA A 102 -12.30 -13.91 -13.06
C ALA A 102 -12.83 -15.03 -13.97
N GLY A 103 -12.12 -16.14 -13.98
CA GLY A 103 -12.52 -17.33 -14.74
C GLY A 103 -11.42 -18.39 -14.87
N PRO A 104 -11.74 -19.50 -15.54
CA PRO A 104 -13.09 -19.89 -15.97
C PRO A 104 -14.00 -20.25 -14.79
N LEU A 105 -15.25 -19.81 -14.81
CA LEU A 105 -16.19 -19.97 -13.69
C LEU A 105 -16.64 -21.43 -13.46
N ASN A 106 -16.49 -22.27 -14.46
CA ASN A 106 -16.80 -23.70 -14.42
C ASN A 106 -15.64 -24.59 -13.95
N ASP A 107 -14.46 -23.99 -13.67
CA ASP A 107 -13.30 -24.66 -13.14
C ASP A 107 -13.26 -24.53 -11.60
N PRO A 108 -12.97 -25.59 -10.83
CA PRO A 108 -12.78 -25.49 -9.39
C PRO A 108 -11.58 -24.60 -8.99
N HIS A 109 -10.61 -24.42 -9.90
CA HIS A 109 -9.46 -23.54 -9.74
C HIS A 109 -9.58 -22.31 -10.63
N GLN A 110 -10.22 -21.28 -10.12
CA GLN A 110 -10.42 -20.03 -10.85
C GLN A 110 -9.29 -19.05 -10.59
N THR A 111 -8.98 -18.22 -11.58
CA THR A 111 -8.05 -17.10 -11.43
C THR A 111 -8.78 -15.79 -11.69
N GLY A 112 -8.37 -14.75 -10.98
CA GLY A 112 -8.85 -13.39 -11.22
C GLY A 112 -7.69 -12.42 -11.31
N LYS A 113 -7.84 -11.39 -12.12
CA LYS A 113 -6.85 -10.31 -12.28
C LYS A 113 -7.53 -9.01 -12.65
N GLY A 114 -6.92 -7.93 -12.25
CA GLY A 114 -7.44 -6.60 -12.57
C GLY A 114 -6.64 -5.50 -11.90
N THR A 115 -7.31 -4.40 -11.65
CA THR A 115 -6.74 -3.22 -10.99
C THR A 115 -7.45 -2.93 -9.68
N PHE A 116 -6.73 -2.32 -8.75
CA PHE A 116 -7.28 -1.79 -7.52
C PHE A 116 -6.93 -0.31 -7.35
N GLU A 117 -7.73 0.38 -6.56
CA GLU A 117 -7.51 1.75 -6.13
C GLU A 117 -7.75 1.85 -4.62
N ILE A 118 -6.86 2.53 -3.89
CA ILE A 118 -7.04 2.85 -2.48
C ILE A 118 -7.99 4.06 -2.39
N VAL A 119 -9.16 3.84 -1.83
CA VAL A 119 -10.21 4.85 -1.72
C VAL A 119 -10.33 5.45 -0.32
N GLY A 120 -9.70 4.85 0.68
CA GLY A 120 -9.70 5.36 2.04
C GLY A 120 -8.73 4.63 2.97
N GLY A 121 -8.50 5.24 4.14
CA GLY A 121 -7.71 4.66 5.22
C GLY A 121 -8.01 5.34 6.55
N THR A 122 -7.67 4.66 7.64
CA THR A 122 -7.83 5.15 9.02
C THR A 122 -6.52 5.02 9.79
N GLY A 123 -6.44 5.61 10.99
CA GLY A 123 -5.25 5.53 11.83
C GLY A 123 -4.03 6.16 11.14
N GLU A 124 -2.90 5.43 11.09
CA GLU A 124 -1.69 5.90 10.41
C GLU A 124 -1.86 6.00 8.89
N TYR A 125 -2.90 5.39 8.33
CA TYR A 125 -3.21 5.39 6.89
C TYR A 125 -4.27 6.41 6.48
N ALA A 126 -4.63 7.34 7.39
CA ALA A 126 -5.58 8.40 7.08
C ALA A 126 -5.07 9.26 5.91
N GLY A 127 -5.87 9.36 4.84
CA GLY A 127 -5.53 10.12 3.65
C GLY A 127 -4.65 9.40 2.63
N ILE A 128 -4.25 8.14 2.90
CA ILE A 128 -3.48 7.33 1.94
C ILE A 128 -4.20 7.23 0.59
N LYS A 129 -3.42 7.28 -0.47
CA LYS A 129 -3.87 7.09 -1.85
C LYS A 129 -2.95 6.09 -2.53
N GLY A 130 -3.47 5.37 -3.50
CA GLY A 130 -2.67 4.42 -4.24
C GLY A 130 -3.48 3.65 -5.26
N HIS A 131 -2.79 2.91 -6.08
CA HIS A 131 -3.38 2.07 -7.12
C HIS A 131 -2.39 0.99 -7.55
N GLY A 132 -2.91 -0.01 -8.22
CA GLY A 132 -2.08 -1.08 -8.74
C GLY A 132 -2.89 -2.17 -9.42
N THR A 133 -2.32 -3.36 -9.44
CA THR A 133 -2.92 -4.54 -10.02
C THR A 133 -3.10 -5.63 -8.96
N PHE A 134 -4.10 -6.48 -9.14
CA PHE A 134 -4.27 -7.65 -8.30
C PHE A 134 -4.29 -8.94 -9.13
N VAL A 135 -3.90 -10.02 -8.46
CA VAL A 135 -4.06 -11.39 -8.95
C VAL A 135 -4.61 -12.23 -7.81
N ILE A 136 -5.63 -13.03 -8.09
CA ILE A 136 -6.23 -13.98 -7.14
C ILE A 136 -6.28 -15.38 -7.74
N VAL A 137 -6.21 -16.37 -6.87
CA VAL A 137 -6.51 -17.78 -7.17
C VAL A 137 -7.58 -18.23 -6.19
N VAL A 138 -8.66 -18.79 -6.73
CA VAL A 138 -9.76 -19.35 -5.96
C VAL A 138 -9.72 -20.86 -6.10
N ASP A 139 -9.75 -21.55 -4.99
CA ASP A 139 -9.98 -23.00 -4.92
C ASP A 139 -11.36 -23.25 -4.28
N ALA A 140 -12.34 -23.49 -5.14
CA ALA A 140 -13.70 -23.73 -4.69
C ALA A 140 -13.87 -25.02 -3.88
N SER A 141 -12.96 -26.00 -4.05
CA SER A 141 -12.99 -27.27 -3.33
C SER A 141 -12.59 -27.12 -1.85
N THR A 142 -11.71 -26.16 -1.56
CA THR A 142 -11.25 -25.84 -0.20
C THR A 142 -11.88 -24.57 0.36
N ASN A 143 -12.75 -23.93 -0.40
CA ASN A 143 -13.36 -22.63 -0.04
C ASN A 143 -12.33 -21.53 0.22
N GLN A 144 -11.22 -21.54 -0.50
CA GLN A 144 -10.07 -20.68 -0.27
C GLN A 144 -9.83 -19.72 -1.44
N LEU A 145 -9.42 -18.49 -1.11
CA LEU A 145 -8.98 -17.48 -2.05
C LEU A 145 -7.64 -16.92 -1.57
N ILE A 146 -6.62 -16.98 -2.42
CA ILE A 146 -5.31 -16.40 -2.15
C ILE A 146 -5.03 -15.34 -3.22
N GLY A 147 -4.48 -14.21 -2.81
CA GLY A 147 -4.18 -13.15 -3.77
C GLY A 147 -3.09 -12.20 -3.33
N THR A 148 -2.70 -11.37 -4.28
CA THR A 148 -1.77 -10.26 -4.09
C THR A 148 -2.30 -9.00 -4.76
N GLU A 149 -2.05 -7.86 -4.10
CA GLU A 149 -2.14 -6.52 -4.67
C GLU A 149 -0.73 -5.94 -4.77
N ASP A 150 -0.31 -5.53 -5.95
CA ASP A 150 0.99 -4.93 -6.24
C ASP A 150 0.80 -3.55 -6.88
N GLY A 151 1.39 -2.52 -6.30
CA GLY A 151 1.18 -1.15 -6.79
C GLY A 151 2.03 -0.10 -6.08
N GLN A 152 1.46 1.07 -5.96
CA GLN A 152 2.08 2.22 -5.30
C GLN A 152 1.07 2.87 -4.34
N ALA A 153 1.59 3.42 -3.23
CA ALA A 153 0.83 4.22 -2.27
C ALA A 153 1.68 5.37 -1.70
N ASN A 154 1.04 6.45 -1.32
CA ASN A 154 1.67 7.66 -0.76
C ASN A 154 0.75 8.38 0.23
#